data_29c9d06656f39c532bdd1c6ae96ce84d
#
_entry.id   29c9d06656f39c532bdd1c6ae96ce84d
#
_cell.length_a   1.000
_cell.length_b   1.000
_cell.length_c   1.000
_cell.angle_alpha   90.00
_cell.angle_beta   90.00
_cell.angle_gamma   90.00
#
_symmetry.space_group_name_H-M   'P 1'
#
loop_
_entity.id
_entity.type
_entity.pdbx_description
1 polymer ?
#
loop_
_entity_poly.entity_id
_entity_poly.type
_entity_poly.pdbx_seq_one_letter_code
_entity_poly.pdbx_strand_id
1 'polypeptide(L)'
;RKTFRIPVFCFLSIASVLSASLAVAEIEPAAQKIFDSYAIALGGEEAYADIETALMGMTMEMPAIGMSMQREVSFKQPNKIYVVMDIPGMGQMKQGYDGEKGWSMDPIQGSRELLGAELEKLLTETDFKEGLKLSENYTSAKVKGRSDDGLTIVECITDQGSHPETLYFEEETGLMQKMETIEDMGDQGVVPVSAKVVSYEKMGDLLMPVHIEAQMMGMSMVMKITSFEPNVPVDETLFNMPE
;
A
#
# COMPACT_ATOMS: atom_id res chain seq x y z
N ARG A 1 55.46 -2.64 67.04
CA ARG A 1 54.13 -2.75 66.27
C ARG A 1 54.33 -2.09 64.93
N LYS A 2 54.52 -2.91 63.89
CA LYS A 2 54.76 -2.48 62.50
C LYS A 2 53.39 -2.31 61.85
N THR A 3 53.06 -1.09 61.41
CA THR A 3 51.93 -0.82 60.59
C THR A 3 52.30 -0.95 59.12
N PHE A 4 51.68 -1.91 58.45
CA PHE A 4 51.84 -2.22 57.03
C PHE A 4 50.89 -1.30 56.23
N ARG A 5 51.45 -0.45 55.37
CA ARG A 5 50.68 0.40 54.44
C ARG A 5 50.55 -0.32 53.10
N ILE A 6 49.33 -0.63 52.67
CA ILE A 6 49.00 -1.16 51.35
C ILE A 6 48.77 0.03 50.39
N PRO A 7 49.39 0.06 49.21
CA PRO A 7 49.12 1.10 48.22
C PRO A 7 47.81 0.77 47.51
N VAL A 8 46.89 1.77 47.44
CA VAL A 8 45.67 1.71 46.69
C VAL A 8 45.99 1.90 45.21
N PHE A 9 45.89 0.84 44.43
CA PHE A 9 45.91 0.91 42.99
C PHE A 9 44.56 1.39 42.49
N CYS A 10 44.56 2.59 41.90
CA CYS A 10 43.40 3.19 41.26
C CYS A 10 43.21 2.52 39.87
N PHE A 11 42.27 1.55 39.78
CA PHE A 11 41.82 1.02 38.51
C PHE A 11 40.89 2.00 37.86
N LEU A 12 41.38 2.72 36.86
CA LEU A 12 40.54 3.52 35.94
C LEU A 12 39.82 2.57 35.00
N SER A 13 38.60 2.19 35.37
CA SER A 13 37.70 1.43 34.49
C SER A 13 37.17 2.41 33.41
N ILE A 14 37.70 2.32 32.20
CA ILE A 14 37.10 2.94 31.02
C ILE A 14 35.87 2.09 30.70
N ALA A 15 34.70 2.57 31.16
CA ALA A 15 33.44 2.06 30.71
C ALA A 15 33.21 2.56 29.26
N SER A 16 33.51 1.71 28.29
CA SER A 16 33.10 1.88 26.91
C SER A 16 31.57 1.80 26.88
N VAL A 17 30.92 2.96 26.88
CA VAL A 17 29.49 3.05 26.61
C VAL A 17 29.32 2.68 25.15
N LEU A 18 29.00 1.40 24.89
CA LEU A 18 28.47 0.97 23.59
C LEU A 18 27.10 1.63 23.45
N SER A 19 27.07 2.78 22.81
CA SER A 19 25.83 3.39 22.34
C SER A 19 25.29 2.50 21.24
N ALA A 20 24.49 1.49 21.60
CA ALA A 20 23.59 0.84 20.66
C ALA A 20 22.63 1.96 20.22
N SER A 21 22.87 2.52 19.04
CA SER A 21 21.87 3.30 18.34
C SER A 21 20.67 2.38 18.12
N LEU A 22 19.65 2.52 18.95
CA LEU A 22 18.33 2.05 18.58
C LEU A 22 18.04 2.76 17.27
N ALA A 23 17.98 2.02 16.18
CA ALA A 23 17.54 2.53 14.91
C ALA A 23 16.09 2.99 15.14
N VAL A 24 15.91 4.28 15.34
CA VAL A 24 14.58 4.89 15.37
C VAL A 24 14.02 4.65 13.98
N ALA A 25 12.85 4.05 13.90
CA ALA A 25 12.08 3.98 12.67
C ALA A 25 11.88 5.42 12.20
N GLU A 26 12.38 5.76 11.03
CA GLU A 26 12.37 7.14 10.53
C GLU A 26 12.37 7.14 9.01
N ILE A 27 11.58 8.04 8.44
CA ILE A 27 11.64 8.35 7.02
C ILE A 27 12.85 9.27 6.78
N GLU A 28 13.85 8.78 6.06
CA GLU A 28 15.01 9.62 5.71
C GLU A 28 14.57 10.83 4.87
N PRO A 29 15.15 12.04 5.07
CA PRO A 29 14.78 13.23 4.30
C PRO A 29 14.88 13.03 2.78
N ALA A 30 15.81 12.20 2.32
CA ALA A 30 15.94 11.86 0.90
C ALA A 30 14.76 11.01 0.39
N ALA A 31 14.27 10.07 1.18
CA ALA A 31 13.09 9.26 0.87
C ALA A 31 11.82 10.11 0.90
N GLN A 32 11.68 10.99 1.92
CA GLN A 32 10.55 11.92 2.01
C GLN A 32 10.45 12.78 0.74
N LYS A 33 11.57 13.35 0.28
CA LYS A 33 11.57 14.15 -0.94
C LYS A 33 11.11 13.37 -2.19
N ILE A 34 11.39 12.07 -2.26
CA ILE A 34 10.93 11.21 -3.36
C ILE A 34 9.43 11.01 -3.25
N PHE A 35 8.90 10.74 -2.06
CA PHE A 35 7.46 10.60 -1.82
C PHE A 35 6.69 11.90 -2.12
N ASP A 36 7.23 13.05 -1.71
CA ASP A 36 6.65 14.36 -2.04
C ASP A 36 6.62 14.60 -3.56
N SER A 37 7.71 14.22 -4.27
CA SER A 37 7.77 14.33 -5.73
C SER A 37 6.75 13.43 -6.41
N TYR A 38 6.54 12.23 -5.90
CA TYR A 38 5.52 11.30 -6.38
C TYR A 38 4.11 11.87 -6.17
N ALA A 39 3.80 12.37 -4.97
CA ALA A 39 2.51 13.00 -4.68
C ALA A 39 2.22 14.18 -5.62
N ILE A 40 3.22 15.03 -5.89
CA ILE A 40 3.11 16.14 -6.85
C ILE A 40 2.86 15.61 -8.26
N ALA A 41 3.57 14.55 -8.68
CA ALA A 41 3.41 13.95 -10.01
C ALA A 41 2.01 13.37 -10.23
N LEU A 42 1.35 12.84 -9.18
CA LEU A 42 -0.03 12.35 -9.23
C LEU A 42 -1.09 13.47 -9.34
N GLY A 43 -0.72 14.74 -9.16
CA GLY A 43 -1.59 15.91 -9.20
C GLY A 43 -1.60 16.72 -7.91
N GLY A 44 -0.99 16.21 -6.85
CA GLY A 44 -0.91 16.86 -5.53
C GLY A 44 -2.25 16.90 -4.80
N GLU A 45 -2.25 17.42 -3.58
CA GLU A 45 -3.45 17.52 -2.76
C GLU A 45 -4.57 18.35 -3.41
N GLU A 46 -4.21 19.38 -4.21
CA GLU A 46 -5.17 20.28 -4.85
C GLU A 46 -6.08 19.54 -5.83
N ALA A 47 -5.52 18.62 -6.63
CA ALA A 47 -6.31 17.84 -7.60
C ALA A 47 -7.30 16.85 -6.94
N TYR A 48 -7.04 16.48 -5.69
CA TYR A 48 -7.88 15.56 -4.92
C TYR A 48 -8.81 16.27 -3.92
N ALA A 49 -8.62 17.58 -3.68
CA ALA A 49 -9.27 18.31 -2.58
C ALA A 49 -10.80 18.26 -2.64
N ASP A 50 -11.35 18.46 -3.83
CA ASP A 50 -12.80 18.57 -4.06
C ASP A 50 -13.48 17.24 -4.41
N ILE A 51 -12.76 16.10 -4.31
CA ILE A 51 -13.35 14.80 -4.61
C ILE A 51 -13.99 14.23 -3.34
N GLU A 52 -15.33 14.28 -3.29
CA GLU A 52 -16.13 13.73 -2.19
C GLU A 52 -16.57 12.28 -2.46
N THR A 53 -16.82 11.96 -3.73
CA THR A 53 -17.19 10.62 -4.18
C THR A 53 -16.44 10.27 -5.45
N ALA A 54 -16.25 8.98 -5.71
CA ALA A 54 -15.71 8.52 -6.98
C ALA A 54 -16.25 7.13 -7.32
N LEU A 55 -16.42 6.89 -8.62
CA LEU A 55 -16.67 5.58 -9.19
C LEU A 55 -15.46 5.17 -10.05
N MET A 56 -14.90 4.02 -9.79
CA MET A 56 -13.73 3.50 -10.52
C MET A 56 -14.03 2.11 -11.07
N GLY A 57 -13.89 1.98 -12.38
CA GLY A 57 -13.96 0.69 -13.07
C GLY A 57 -12.56 0.12 -13.29
N MET A 58 -12.42 -1.19 -13.09
CA MET A 58 -11.16 -1.91 -13.26
C MET A 58 -11.38 -3.26 -13.92
N THR A 59 -10.40 -3.74 -14.67
CA THR A 59 -10.30 -5.14 -15.07
C THR A 59 -9.08 -5.79 -14.42
N MET A 60 -9.24 -7.06 -14.03
CA MET A 60 -8.16 -7.89 -13.50
C MET A 60 -8.08 -9.16 -14.34
N GLU A 61 -6.95 -9.38 -14.98
CA GLU A 61 -6.72 -10.50 -15.87
C GLU A 61 -5.64 -11.43 -15.30
N MET A 62 -5.88 -12.73 -15.35
CA MET A 62 -4.90 -13.78 -15.06
C MET A 62 -4.68 -14.61 -16.32
N PRO A 63 -3.77 -14.20 -17.22
CA PRO A 63 -3.61 -14.82 -18.54
C PRO A 63 -3.28 -16.32 -18.48
N ALA A 64 -2.52 -16.74 -17.46
CA ALA A 64 -2.11 -18.13 -17.30
C ALA A 64 -3.29 -19.12 -17.18
N ILE A 65 -4.43 -18.67 -16.66
CA ILE A 65 -5.64 -19.49 -16.46
C ILE A 65 -6.82 -18.98 -17.30
N GLY A 66 -6.59 -17.97 -18.15
CA GLY A 66 -7.63 -17.39 -19.01
C GLY A 66 -8.77 -16.71 -18.23
N MET A 67 -8.52 -16.24 -17.02
CA MET A 67 -9.52 -15.58 -16.19
C MET A 67 -9.45 -14.07 -16.38
N SER A 68 -10.60 -13.44 -16.53
CA SER A 68 -10.76 -11.98 -16.54
C SER A 68 -11.94 -11.63 -15.64
N MET A 69 -11.72 -10.72 -14.71
CA MET A 69 -12.70 -10.23 -13.75
C MET A 69 -12.88 -8.74 -13.94
N GLN A 70 -14.12 -8.28 -13.75
CA GLN A 70 -14.41 -6.85 -13.69
C GLN A 70 -14.62 -6.46 -12.24
N ARG A 71 -14.08 -5.31 -11.87
CA ARG A 71 -14.22 -4.75 -10.54
C ARG A 71 -14.68 -3.30 -10.66
N GLU A 72 -15.70 -2.96 -9.91
CA GLU A 72 -16.19 -1.60 -9.76
C GLU A 72 -16.07 -1.19 -8.30
N VAL A 73 -15.55 -0.01 -8.07
CA VAL A 73 -15.34 0.53 -6.72
C VAL A 73 -15.99 1.88 -6.62
N SER A 74 -16.90 2.01 -5.64
CA SER A 74 -17.51 3.29 -5.27
C SER A 74 -16.89 3.78 -3.97
N PHE A 75 -16.36 4.99 -4.00
CA PHE A 75 -15.80 5.66 -2.83
C PHE A 75 -16.70 6.79 -2.37
N LYS A 76 -16.73 7.03 -1.06
CA LYS A 76 -17.28 8.24 -0.47
C LYS A 76 -16.47 8.66 0.76
N GLN A 77 -16.06 9.92 0.76
CA GLN A 77 -15.37 10.51 1.89
C GLN A 77 -16.24 10.47 3.16
N PRO A 78 -15.64 10.33 4.38
CA PRO A 78 -14.18 10.26 4.57
C PRO A 78 -13.58 8.86 4.35
N ASN A 79 -14.36 7.78 4.43
CA ASN A 79 -13.80 6.42 4.48
C ASN A 79 -14.79 5.32 4.05
N LYS A 80 -15.85 5.64 3.32
CA LYS A 80 -16.78 4.61 2.83
C LYS A 80 -16.30 4.04 1.51
N ILE A 81 -16.46 2.73 1.36
CA ILE A 81 -16.14 2.00 0.13
C ILE A 81 -17.20 0.93 -0.15
N TYR A 82 -17.51 0.73 -1.40
CA TYR A 82 -18.31 -0.38 -1.90
C TYR A 82 -17.62 -0.96 -3.14
N VAL A 83 -17.43 -2.27 -3.13
CA VAL A 83 -16.73 -3.00 -4.19
C VAL A 83 -17.65 -4.07 -4.74
N VAL A 84 -17.76 -4.14 -6.06
CA VAL A 84 -18.38 -5.26 -6.77
C VAL A 84 -17.29 -5.89 -7.64
N MET A 85 -17.14 -7.19 -7.53
CA MET A 85 -16.26 -7.98 -8.39
C MET A 85 -17.08 -9.05 -9.09
N ASP A 86 -17.09 -9.02 -10.42
CA ASP A 86 -17.75 -10.04 -11.23
C ASP A 86 -16.74 -11.14 -11.58
N ILE A 87 -16.99 -12.34 -11.07
CA ILE A 87 -16.13 -13.49 -11.24
C ILE A 87 -16.81 -14.48 -12.18
N PRO A 88 -16.25 -14.71 -13.38
CA PRO A 88 -16.84 -15.62 -14.34
C PRO A 88 -17.09 -17.01 -13.77
N GLY A 89 -18.34 -17.48 -13.86
CA GLY A 89 -18.77 -18.79 -13.36
C GLY A 89 -19.06 -18.88 -11.86
N MET A 90 -18.74 -17.83 -11.06
CA MET A 90 -19.03 -17.78 -9.63
C MET A 90 -20.09 -16.71 -9.28
N GLY A 91 -20.27 -15.70 -10.13
CA GLY A 91 -21.16 -14.59 -9.88
C GLY A 91 -20.46 -13.40 -9.23
N GLN A 92 -21.24 -12.52 -8.59
CA GLN A 92 -20.72 -11.29 -8.01
C GLN A 92 -20.32 -11.48 -6.54
N MET A 93 -19.10 -11.10 -6.24
CA MET A 93 -18.67 -10.82 -4.87
C MET A 93 -18.84 -9.33 -4.59
N LYS A 94 -19.34 -9.00 -3.42
CA LYS A 94 -19.54 -7.62 -2.97
C LYS A 94 -18.89 -7.44 -1.61
N GLN A 95 -18.30 -6.28 -1.41
CA GLN A 95 -17.77 -5.87 -0.12
C GLN A 95 -18.13 -4.40 0.11
N GLY A 96 -18.32 -4.03 1.35
CA GLY A 96 -18.58 -2.65 1.70
C GLY A 96 -18.09 -2.30 3.08
N TYR A 97 -17.88 -1.00 3.28
CA TYR A 97 -17.61 -0.39 4.56
C TYR A 97 -18.42 0.89 4.68
N ASP A 98 -19.25 1.00 5.70
CA ASP A 98 -20.19 2.12 5.89
C ASP A 98 -19.59 3.28 6.72
N GLY A 99 -18.32 3.15 7.13
CA GLY A 99 -17.62 4.06 8.02
C GLY A 99 -17.48 3.51 9.45
N GLU A 100 -18.20 2.43 9.79
CA GLU A 100 -18.15 1.78 11.10
C GLU A 100 -17.94 0.27 10.97
N LYS A 101 -18.62 -0.38 10.01
CA LYS A 101 -18.63 -1.83 9.82
C LYS A 101 -18.28 -2.21 8.39
N GLY A 102 -17.42 -3.22 8.28
CA GLY A 102 -17.14 -3.87 7.01
C GLY A 102 -17.95 -5.13 6.83
N TRP A 103 -18.32 -5.42 5.61
CA TRP A 103 -19.06 -6.62 5.25
C TRP A 103 -18.63 -7.20 3.91
N SER A 104 -18.88 -8.46 3.72
CA SER A 104 -18.70 -9.17 2.46
C SER A 104 -19.95 -10.00 2.15
N MET A 105 -20.28 -10.11 0.88
CA MET A 105 -21.34 -10.96 0.36
C MET A 105 -20.81 -11.73 -0.85
N ASP A 106 -20.91 -13.03 -0.79
CA ASP A 106 -20.60 -13.90 -1.92
C ASP A 106 -21.76 -14.88 -2.18
N PRO A 107 -21.87 -15.44 -3.41
CA PRO A 107 -22.99 -16.32 -3.78
C PRO A 107 -23.04 -17.64 -3.01
N ILE A 108 -21.98 -18.03 -2.31
CA ILE A 108 -21.86 -19.33 -1.61
C ILE A 108 -22.18 -19.16 -0.14
N GLN A 109 -21.59 -18.15 0.51
CA GLN A 109 -21.68 -17.95 1.97
C GLN A 109 -22.75 -16.91 2.36
N GLY A 110 -23.23 -16.12 1.40
CA GLY A 110 -24.15 -15.00 1.66
C GLY A 110 -23.45 -13.81 2.32
N SER A 111 -24.24 -12.97 3.00
CA SER A 111 -23.75 -11.77 3.68
C SER A 111 -23.13 -12.10 5.04
N ARG A 112 -21.97 -11.52 5.33
CA ARG A 112 -21.28 -11.63 6.62
C ARG A 112 -20.51 -10.36 6.97
N GLU A 113 -20.33 -10.11 8.25
CA GLU A 113 -19.44 -9.05 8.73
C GLU A 113 -17.96 -9.42 8.51
N LEU A 114 -17.15 -8.45 8.14
CA LEU A 114 -15.69 -8.57 8.06
C LEU A 114 -15.07 -8.17 9.40
N LEU A 115 -14.13 -8.98 9.90
CA LEU A 115 -13.44 -8.75 11.16
C LEU A 115 -11.93 -8.99 11.02
N GLY A 116 -11.12 -8.39 11.91
CA GLY A 116 -9.67 -8.59 11.96
C GLY A 116 -8.98 -8.29 10.63
N ALA A 117 -8.10 -9.17 10.18
CA ALA A 117 -7.27 -8.96 9.00
C ALA A 117 -8.08 -8.76 7.68
N GLU A 118 -9.27 -9.36 7.56
CA GLU A 118 -10.13 -9.14 6.39
C GLU A 118 -10.68 -7.71 6.35
N LEU A 119 -11.10 -7.18 7.50
CA LEU A 119 -11.54 -5.80 7.62
C LEU A 119 -10.37 -4.84 7.39
N GLU A 120 -9.24 -5.09 8.02
CA GLU A 120 -8.03 -4.27 7.84
C GLU A 120 -7.64 -4.17 6.36
N LYS A 121 -7.68 -5.29 5.64
CA LYS A 121 -7.42 -5.30 4.20
C LYS A 121 -8.41 -4.45 3.41
N LEU A 122 -9.72 -4.50 3.73
CA LEU A 122 -10.69 -3.63 3.06
C LEU A 122 -10.44 -2.16 3.38
N LEU A 123 -10.04 -1.85 4.61
CA LEU A 123 -9.77 -0.47 5.05
C LEU A 123 -8.57 0.16 4.33
N THR A 124 -7.56 -0.62 3.92
CA THR A 124 -6.46 -0.08 3.11
C THR A 124 -6.93 0.44 1.76
N GLU A 125 -8.06 -0.02 1.27
CA GLU A 125 -8.62 0.41 -0.01
C GLU A 125 -9.58 1.61 0.10
N THR A 126 -9.91 2.07 1.33
CA THR A 126 -10.89 3.16 1.53
C THR A 126 -10.34 4.54 1.19
N ASP A 127 -9.04 4.73 1.21
CA ASP A 127 -8.39 6.01 0.91
C ASP A 127 -7.80 6.02 -0.50
N PHE A 128 -8.57 6.50 -1.49
CA PHE A 128 -8.06 6.66 -2.85
C PHE A 128 -6.99 7.78 -2.99
N LYS A 129 -6.70 8.53 -1.90
CA LYS A 129 -5.63 9.51 -1.78
C LYS A 129 -4.34 8.90 -1.20
N GLU A 130 -4.31 7.60 -0.96
CA GLU A 130 -3.18 6.90 -0.34
C GLU A 130 -1.83 7.21 -1.03
N GLY A 131 -1.84 7.30 -2.37
CA GLY A 131 -0.65 7.65 -3.15
C GLY A 131 -0.06 9.02 -2.81
N LEU A 132 -0.86 9.99 -2.32
CA LEU A 132 -0.39 11.31 -1.90
C LEU A 132 0.31 11.28 -0.54
N LYS A 133 0.01 10.29 0.26
CA LYS A 133 0.48 10.14 1.65
C LYS A 133 1.38 8.92 1.81
N LEU A 134 2.12 8.58 0.75
CA LEU A 134 2.92 7.36 0.72
C LEU A 134 3.84 7.21 1.94
N SER A 135 4.36 8.31 2.49
CA SER A 135 5.18 8.27 3.71
C SER A 135 4.42 7.85 4.96
N GLU A 136 3.10 8.04 5.02
CA GLU A 136 2.28 7.67 6.18
C GLU A 136 2.10 6.14 6.30
N ASN A 137 2.34 5.41 5.22
CA ASN A 137 2.22 3.94 5.17
C ASN A 137 3.45 3.23 5.75
N TYR A 138 4.51 3.99 6.04
CA TYR A 138 5.78 3.41 6.46
C TYR A 138 6.28 3.99 7.79
N THR A 139 6.81 3.11 8.62
CA THR A 139 7.52 3.50 9.84
C THR A 139 8.98 3.87 9.55
N SER A 140 9.54 3.37 8.45
CA SER A 140 10.89 3.68 8.01
C SER A 140 10.98 3.64 6.48
N ALA A 141 11.72 4.59 5.90
CA ALA A 141 12.06 4.57 4.48
C ALA A 141 13.48 5.10 4.26
N LYS A 142 14.26 4.41 3.43
CA LYS A 142 15.68 4.70 3.16
C LYS A 142 16.00 4.58 1.69
N VAL A 143 16.73 5.55 1.16
CA VAL A 143 17.26 5.46 -0.20
C VAL A 143 18.44 4.50 -0.24
N LYS A 144 18.34 3.45 -1.07
CA LYS A 144 19.36 2.39 -1.20
C LYS A 144 20.29 2.56 -2.40
N GLY A 145 20.04 3.58 -3.22
CA GLY A 145 20.81 3.83 -4.45
C GLY A 145 19.96 3.73 -5.70
N ARG A 146 20.54 3.23 -6.78
CA ARG A 146 19.88 3.07 -8.08
C ARG A 146 19.93 1.63 -8.56
N SER A 147 18.88 1.22 -9.28
CA SER A 147 18.84 -0.04 -10.02
C SER A 147 19.66 0.04 -11.32
N ASP A 148 19.89 -1.09 -11.96
CA ASP A 148 20.64 -1.18 -13.22
C ASP A 148 19.97 -0.40 -14.37
N ASP A 149 18.63 -0.26 -14.32
CA ASP A 149 17.82 0.52 -15.26
C ASP A 149 17.65 1.99 -14.84
N GLY A 150 18.38 2.43 -13.80
CA GLY A 150 18.51 3.84 -13.40
C GLY A 150 17.43 4.36 -12.46
N LEU A 151 16.50 3.50 -11.99
CA LEU A 151 15.47 3.92 -11.04
C LEU A 151 16.05 4.11 -9.63
N THR A 152 15.56 5.11 -8.91
CA THR A 152 15.92 5.32 -7.51
C THR A 152 15.19 4.30 -6.64
N ILE A 153 15.95 3.58 -5.79
CA ILE A 153 15.45 2.52 -4.92
C ILE A 153 15.21 3.07 -3.52
N VAL A 154 14.00 2.90 -3.01
CA VAL A 154 13.64 3.20 -1.62
C VAL A 154 13.18 1.93 -0.93
N GLU A 155 13.87 1.54 0.14
CA GLU A 155 13.48 0.43 1.01
C GLU A 155 12.62 0.97 2.14
N CYS A 156 11.42 0.40 2.30
CA CYS A 156 10.38 0.85 3.22
C CYS A 156 10.01 -0.27 4.20
N ILE A 157 9.63 0.09 5.42
CA ILE A 157 9.13 -0.84 6.43
C ILE A 157 7.78 -0.33 6.92
N THR A 158 6.74 -1.16 6.83
CA THR A 158 5.42 -0.87 7.40
C THR A 158 5.40 -1.19 8.90
N ASP A 159 4.41 -0.73 9.61
CA ASP A 159 4.20 -1.04 11.04
C ASP A 159 3.82 -2.52 11.28
N GLN A 160 3.22 -3.16 10.28
CA GLN A 160 2.75 -4.54 10.35
C GLN A 160 3.69 -5.53 9.63
N GLY A 161 4.58 -5.00 8.76
CA GLY A 161 5.41 -5.82 7.90
C GLY A 161 6.64 -6.39 8.61
N SER A 162 6.77 -7.72 8.62
CA SER A 162 8.02 -8.39 8.98
C SER A 162 9.07 -8.32 7.87
N HIS A 163 8.68 -7.89 6.67
CA HIS A 163 9.52 -7.80 5.49
C HIS A 163 9.50 -6.39 4.90
N PRO A 164 10.66 -5.89 4.41
CA PRO A 164 10.71 -4.60 3.74
C PRO A 164 10.00 -4.65 2.38
N GLU A 165 9.39 -3.53 2.02
CA GLU A 165 8.95 -3.23 0.67
C GLU A 165 10.02 -2.42 -0.06
N THR A 166 10.20 -2.67 -1.34
CA THR A 166 11.16 -1.94 -2.16
C THR A 166 10.41 -1.21 -3.27
N LEU A 167 10.49 0.11 -3.25
CA LEU A 167 9.85 0.99 -4.22
C LEU A 167 10.90 1.55 -5.19
N TYR A 168 10.53 1.64 -6.45
CA TYR A 168 11.41 2.10 -7.52
C TYR A 168 10.80 3.32 -8.22
N PHE A 169 11.52 4.43 -8.21
CA PHE A 169 11.04 5.71 -8.73
C PHE A 169 11.90 6.20 -9.90
N GLU A 170 11.24 6.73 -10.92
CA GLU A 170 11.90 7.45 -12.01
C GLU A 170 12.17 8.90 -11.57
N GLU A 171 13.42 9.33 -11.62
CA GLU A 171 13.83 10.64 -11.08
C GLU A 171 13.28 11.81 -11.89
N GLU A 172 13.19 11.66 -13.21
CA GLU A 172 12.74 12.74 -14.11
C GLU A 172 11.26 13.07 -13.93
N THR A 173 10.42 12.07 -13.74
CA THR A 173 8.96 12.22 -13.62
C THR A 173 8.48 12.23 -12.17
N GLY A 174 9.29 11.72 -11.25
CA GLY A 174 8.89 11.45 -9.86
C GLY A 174 7.95 10.24 -9.70
N LEU A 175 7.63 9.53 -10.77
CA LEU A 175 6.66 8.44 -10.75
C LEU A 175 7.26 7.12 -10.27
N MET A 176 6.48 6.38 -9.50
CA MET A 176 6.82 5.02 -9.11
C MET A 176 6.63 4.08 -10.31
N GLN A 177 7.66 3.32 -10.64
CA GLN A 177 7.66 2.40 -11.78
C GLN A 177 7.47 0.95 -11.36
N LYS A 178 7.88 0.61 -10.13
CA LYS A 178 7.85 -0.77 -9.65
C LYS A 178 7.78 -0.81 -8.12
N MET A 179 7.17 -1.86 -7.60
CA MET A 179 7.18 -2.23 -6.19
C MET A 179 7.52 -3.71 -6.06
N GLU A 180 8.29 -4.07 -5.04
CA GLU A 180 8.55 -5.45 -4.64
C GLU A 180 8.29 -5.59 -3.15
N THR A 181 7.60 -6.64 -2.77
CA THR A 181 7.30 -6.96 -1.37
C THR A 181 7.27 -8.47 -1.15
N ILE A 182 7.15 -8.87 0.09
CA ILE A 182 6.96 -10.26 0.49
C ILE A 182 5.66 -10.34 1.29
N GLU A 183 4.70 -11.08 0.77
CA GLU A 183 3.42 -11.31 1.42
C GLU A 183 3.46 -12.57 2.29
N ASP A 184 2.94 -12.48 3.50
CA ASP A 184 2.72 -13.64 4.38
C ASP A 184 1.35 -14.25 4.07
N MET A 185 1.35 -15.43 3.48
CA MET A 185 0.15 -16.18 3.10
C MET A 185 -0.28 -17.19 4.18
N GLY A 186 0.15 -16.97 5.43
CA GLY A 186 -0.16 -17.85 6.55
C GLY A 186 0.41 -19.25 6.36
N ASP A 187 -0.47 -20.26 6.34
CA ASP A 187 -0.07 -21.68 6.19
C ASP A 187 0.67 -21.98 4.87
N GLN A 188 0.56 -21.11 3.87
CA GLN A 188 1.28 -21.23 2.59
C GLN A 188 2.69 -20.61 2.62
N GLY A 189 3.06 -19.98 3.73
CA GLY A 189 4.36 -19.34 3.91
C GLY A 189 4.44 -17.95 3.25
N VAL A 190 5.66 -17.45 3.09
CA VAL A 190 5.91 -16.13 2.51
C VAL A 190 6.14 -16.20 1.00
N VAL A 191 5.56 -15.26 0.27
CA VAL A 191 5.57 -15.24 -1.19
C VAL A 191 6.08 -13.89 -1.69
N PRO A 192 7.09 -13.87 -2.58
CA PRO A 192 7.50 -12.64 -3.23
C PRO A 192 6.42 -12.14 -4.20
N VAL A 193 6.13 -10.86 -4.11
CA VAL A 193 5.21 -10.14 -4.98
C VAL A 193 5.98 -9.00 -5.64
N SER A 194 5.80 -8.83 -6.94
CA SER A 194 6.29 -7.66 -7.65
C SER A 194 5.17 -7.06 -8.49
N ALA A 195 5.09 -5.73 -8.50
CA ALA A 195 4.16 -4.99 -9.34
C ALA A 195 4.92 -3.92 -10.12
N LYS A 196 4.67 -3.85 -11.44
CA LYS A 196 5.24 -2.86 -12.35
C LYS A 196 4.12 -2.00 -12.89
N VAL A 197 4.28 -0.69 -12.82
CA VAL A 197 3.37 0.24 -13.49
C VAL A 197 3.83 0.37 -14.96
N VAL A 198 2.96 -0.04 -15.87
CA VAL A 198 3.23 -0.01 -17.32
C VAL A 198 2.88 1.34 -17.91
N SER A 199 1.78 1.94 -17.43
CA SER A 199 1.38 3.27 -17.87
C SER A 199 0.63 4.05 -16.81
N TYR A 200 0.82 5.37 -16.86
CA TYR A 200 0.04 6.37 -16.17
C TYR A 200 -0.79 7.15 -17.19
N GLU A 201 -2.02 7.49 -16.85
CA GLU A 201 -2.89 8.32 -17.69
C GLU A 201 -3.56 9.41 -16.86
N LYS A 202 -3.84 10.54 -17.52
CA LYS A 202 -4.62 11.62 -16.92
C LYS A 202 -6.11 11.27 -16.91
N MET A 203 -6.72 11.31 -15.74
CA MET A 203 -8.15 11.18 -15.53
C MET A 203 -8.65 12.47 -14.86
N GLY A 204 -9.07 13.45 -15.67
CA GLY A 204 -9.26 14.82 -15.21
C GLY A 204 -7.94 15.47 -14.85
N ASP A 205 -7.83 15.98 -13.62
CA ASP A 205 -6.61 16.59 -13.09
C ASP A 205 -5.69 15.61 -12.40
N LEU A 206 -6.11 14.35 -12.25
CA LEU A 206 -5.33 13.28 -11.62
C LEU A 206 -4.47 12.56 -12.65
N LEU A 207 -3.25 12.20 -12.26
CA LEU A 207 -2.43 11.23 -12.98
C LEU A 207 -2.50 9.89 -12.23
N MET A 208 -3.07 8.87 -12.85
CA MET A 208 -3.32 7.58 -12.20
C MET A 208 -2.53 6.45 -12.88
N PRO A 209 -2.04 5.46 -12.12
CA PRO A 209 -1.45 4.24 -12.68
C PRO A 209 -2.57 3.38 -13.26
N VAL A 210 -2.76 3.42 -14.59
CA VAL A 210 -3.91 2.75 -15.23
C VAL A 210 -3.62 1.35 -15.71
N HIS A 211 -2.36 0.98 -15.87
CA HIS A 211 -1.96 -0.38 -16.27
C HIS A 211 -0.84 -0.86 -15.36
N ILE A 212 -1.13 -1.91 -14.59
CA ILE A 212 -0.20 -2.51 -13.64
C ILE A 212 -0.09 -4.00 -13.95
N GLU A 213 1.14 -4.49 -14.05
CA GLU A 213 1.46 -5.92 -14.17
C GLU A 213 2.06 -6.39 -12.85
N ALA A 214 1.40 -7.36 -12.22
CA ALA A 214 1.88 -7.97 -10.99
C ALA A 214 2.26 -9.44 -11.20
N GLN A 215 3.20 -9.90 -10.39
CA GLN A 215 3.61 -11.30 -10.34
C GLN A 215 3.61 -11.78 -8.90
N MET A 216 2.95 -12.91 -8.65
CA MET A 216 2.86 -13.58 -7.37
C MET A 216 2.80 -15.09 -7.60
N MET A 217 3.61 -15.86 -6.88
CA MET A 217 3.64 -17.35 -7.00
C MET A 217 3.87 -17.87 -8.43
N GLY A 218 4.60 -17.13 -9.26
CA GLY A 218 4.81 -17.48 -10.67
C GLY A 218 3.61 -17.24 -11.59
N MET A 219 2.54 -16.66 -11.07
CA MET A 219 1.38 -16.23 -11.83
C MET A 219 1.47 -14.74 -12.14
N SER A 220 1.15 -14.37 -13.37
CA SER A 220 1.01 -12.98 -13.79
C SER A 220 -0.43 -12.53 -13.65
N MET A 221 -0.61 -11.32 -13.13
CA MET A 221 -1.87 -10.62 -13.05
C MET A 221 -1.73 -9.26 -13.72
N VAL A 222 -2.70 -8.88 -14.51
CA VAL A 222 -2.75 -7.58 -15.18
C VAL A 222 -3.96 -6.83 -14.65
N MET A 223 -3.73 -5.65 -14.08
CA MET A 223 -4.78 -4.75 -13.61
C MET A 223 -4.83 -3.53 -14.51
N LYS A 224 -6.04 -3.15 -14.94
CA LYS A 224 -6.26 -1.93 -15.71
C LYS A 224 -7.41 -1.13 -15.11
N ILE A 225 -7.17 0.14 -14.82
CA ILE A 225 -8.24 1.09 -14.53
C ILE A 225 -8.86 1.49 -15.85
N THR A 226 -10.15 1.25 -16.02
CA THR A 226 -10.90 1.49 -17.26
C THR A 226 -11.70 2.78 -17.23
N SER A 227 -12.07 3.24 -16.04
CA SER A 227 -12.78 4.50 -15.83
C SER A 227 -12.54 5.05 -14.43
N PHE A 228 -12.56 6.36 -14.29
CA PHE A 228 -12.61 7.07 -13.01
C PHE A 228 -13.51 8.29 -13.16
N GLU A 229 -14.57 8.31 -12.39
CA GLU A 229 -15.60 9.36 -12.42
C GLU A 229 -15.70 10.01 -11.03
N PRO A 230 -15.05 11.17 -10.82
CA PRO A 230 -15.14 11.88 -9.54
C PRO A 230 -16.49 12.60 -9.40
N ASN A 231 -16.92 12.77 -8.15
CA ASN A 231 -18.10 13.54 -7.74
C ASN A 231 -19.41 13.08 -8.38
N VAL A 232 -19.52 11.79 -8.71
CA VAL A 232 -20.79 11.21 -9.14
C VAL A 232 -21.71 10.93 -7.95
N PRO A 233 -23.03 11.01 -8.12
CA PRO A 233 -23.97 10.62 -7.09
C PRO A 233 -23.80 9.12 -6.77
N VAL A 234 -23.60 8.80 -5.49
CA VAL A 234 -23.50 7.42 -5.00
C VAL A 234 -24.67 7.15 -4.05
N ASP A 235 -25.35 6.02 -4.24
CA ASP A 235 -26.41 5.59 -3.34
C ASP A 235 -25.81 5.15 -2.00
N GLU A 236 -26.18 5.85 -0.92
CA GLU A 236 -25.70 5.59 0.44
C GLU A 236 -25.99 4.15 0.92
N THR A 237 -27.05 3.54 0.41
CA THR A 237 -27.45 2.18 0.81
C THR A 237 -26.47 1.11 0.34
N LEU A 238 -25.64 1.41 -0.68
CA LEU A 238 -24.62 0.49 -1.18
C LEU A 238 -23.55 0.16 -0.14
N PHE A 239 -23.27 1.08 0.77
CA PHE A 239 -22.25 0.88 1.79
C PHE A 239 -22.72 -0.01 2.93
N ASN A 240 -24.04 -0.15 3.11
CA ASN A 240 -24.63 -0.96 4.18
C ASN A 240 -24.63 -2.44 3.79
N MET A 241 -24.46 -3.31 4.81
CA MET A 241 -24.58 -4.75 4.61
C MET A 241 -26.00 -5.09 4.13
N PRO A 242 -26.15 -5.79 2.99
CA PRO A 242 -27.45 -6.25 2.52
C PRO A 242 -28.07 -7.26 3.51
N GLU A 243 -29.39 -7.19 3.65
CA GLU A 243 -30.20 -8.09 4.49
C GLU A 243 -30.18 -9.54 3.98
#